data_ddb5ed1c83f129c55a5eb2ec86201329
#
_entry.id   ddb5ed1c83f129c55a5eb2ec86201329
#
_cell.length_a   1.000
_cell.length_b   1.000
_cell.length_c   1.000
_cell.angle_alpha   90.00
_cell.angle_beta   90.00
_cell.angle_gamma   90.00
#
_symmetry.space_group_name_H-M   'P 1'
#
loop_
_entity.id
_entity.type
_entity.pdbx_description
1 polymer ?
#
loop_
_entity_poly.entity_id
_entity_poly.type
_entity_poly.pdbx_seq_one_letter_code
_entity_poly.pdbx_strand_id
1 'polypeptide(L)'
;SSDVCSSDLSDRFLEGKMGATIDEIIDSLKRGQGKRVSDLVKMALEEGTDPQMILEDGFLAGMEQVADKFRKEEVGVPEILSVTRALERGVSTLRHYSGGRAKKEIGTVIIGTVKGDLHDIGKNLVKIMMESKNIRVIDLGVDVSPRRFLEEAVGSHAQIVCLSGIMPHSEEDMRAVVEEFEMKGIRDQFYFMVGGYFLTERQAKAIGADCYTEDACNCAEKACRYLNKKDRRKKNH
;
A
#
# COMPACT_ATOMS: atom_id res chain seq x y z
N SER A 1 -32.62 -25.58 -34.49
CA SER A 1 -32.32 -24.94 -33.20
C SER A 1 -30.86 -25.12 -32.87
N SER A 2 -30.09 -24.17 -33.30
CA SER A 2 -28.63 -24.07 -33.07
C SER A 2 -28.30 -22.59 -32.90
N ASP A 3 -28.55 -22.08 -31.68
CA ASP A 3 -28.02 -20.81 -31.22
C ASP A 3 -27.27 -21.10 -29.92
N VAL A 4 -26.06 -21.69 -30.05
CA VAL A 4 -25.09 -21.72 -28.98
C VAL A 4 -24.17 -20.54 -29.21
N CYS A 5 -24.54 -19.47 -28.54
CA CYS A 5 -23.79 -18.40 -27.94
C CYS A 5 -22.39 -18.08 -28.53
N SER A 6 -22.33 -17.13 -29.45
CA SER A 6 -21.08 -16.53 -29.95
C SER A 6 -20.42 -15.59 -28.89
N SER A 7 -21.08 -15.32 -27.75
CA SER A 7 -20.55 -14.54 -26.64
C SER A 7 -19.48 -15.28 -25.84
N ASP A 8 -19.65 -16.59 -25.66
CA ASP A 8 -18.76 -17.42 -24.82
C ASP A 8 -17.35 -17.59 -25.40
N LEU A 9 -17.23 -17.54 -26.74
CA LEU A 9 -15.94 -17.64 -27.44
C LEU A 9 -15.16 -16.32 -27.43
N SER A 10 -15.88 -15.19 -27.53
CA SER A 10 -15.26 -13.86 -27.44
C SER A 10 -14.77 -13.56 -26.04
N ASP A 11 -15.53 -13.94 -25.01
CA ASP A 11 -15.15 -13.72 -23.62
C ASP A 11 -13.93 -14.57 -23.23
N ARG A 12 -13.87 -15.84 -23.65
CA ARG A 12 -12.68 -16.69 -23.46
C ARG A 12 -11.44 -16.20 -24.22
N PHE A 13 -11.62 -15.60 -25.40
CA PHE A 13 -10.51 -15.05 -26.18
C PHE A 13 -9.98 -13.76 -25.56
N LEU A 14 -10.85 -12.94 -25.00
CA LEU A 14 -10.51 -11.71 -24.26
C LEU A 14 -9.83 -12.04 -22.92
N GLU A 15 -10.36 -13.01 -22.16
CA GLU A 15 -9.75 -13.48 -20.92
C GLU A 15 -8.35 -14.07 -21.14
N GLY A 16 -8.14 -14.86 -22.20
CA GLY A 16 -6.83 -15.40 -22.56
C GLY A 16 -5.80 -14.33 -22.95
N LYS A 17 -6.24 -13.26 -23.63
CA LYS A 17 -5.38 -12.16 -24.04
C LYS A 17 -5.07 -11.21 -22.88
N MET A 18 -6.04 -10.95 -22.02
CA MET A 18 -5.87 -10.16 -20.79
C MET A 18 -4.94 -10.86 -19.80
N GLY A 19 -5.07 -12.18 -19.62
CA GLY A 19 -4.18 -12.97 -18.78
C GLY A 19 -2.73 -12.90 -19.23
N ALA A 20 -2.47 -12.98 -20.53
CA ALA A 20 -1.12 -12.87 -21.08
C ALA A 20 -0.48 -11.49 -20.79
N THR A 21 -1.26 -10.40 -20.86
CA THR A 21 -0.76 -9.05 -20.56
C THR A 21 -0.46 -8.86 -19.06
N ILE A 22 -1.28 -9.42 -18.16
CA ILE A 22 -1.04 -9.38 -16.72
C ILE A 22 0.23 -10.16 -16.35
N ASP A 23 0.43 -11.35 -16.90
CA ASP A 23 1.64 -12.14 -16.71
C ASP A 23 2.90 -11.41 -17.20
N GLU A 24 2.83 -10.70 -18.33
CA GLU A 24 3.92 -9.87 -18.82
C GLU A 24 4.23 -8.68 -17.87
N ILE A 25 3.21 -8.08 -17.26
CA ILE A 25 3.37 -7.04 -16.25
C ILE A 25 4.12 -7.59 -15.04
N ILE A 26 3.69 -8.76 -14.52
CA ILE A 26 4.34 -9.45 -13.40
C ILE A 26 5.81 -9.72 -13.71
N ASP A 27 6.09 -10.31 -14.86
CA ASP A 27 7.47 -10.67 -15.25
C ASP A 27 8.37 -9.44 -15.43
N SER A 28 7.84 -8.37 -16.02
CA SER A 28 8.58 -7.12 -16.20
C SER A 28 8.80 -6.41 -14.86
N LEU A 29 7.83 -6.48 -13.95
CA LEU A 29 7.94 -5.97 -12.58
C LEU A 29 9.05 -6.70 -11.83
N LYS A 30 9.03 -8.03 -11.81
CA LYS A 30 10.05 -8.88 -11.15
C LYS A 30 11.46 -8.64 -11.66
N ARG A 31 11.60 -8.21 -12.91
CA ARG A 31 12.89 -7.83 -13.51
C ARG A 31 13.27 -6.37 -13.29
N GLY A 32 12.45 -5.59 -12.58
CA GLY A 32 12.68 -4.17 -12.32
C GLY A 32 12.62 -3.29 -13.59
N GLN A 33 11.94 -3.75 -14.64
CA GLN A 33 11.88 -3.09 -15.96
C GLN A 33 10.79 -1.99 -16.00
N GLY A 34 10.97 -0.91 -15.24
CA GLY A 34 9.95 0.10 -15.00
C GLY A 34 9.36 0.74 -16.28
N LYS A 35 10.17 0.94 -17.34
CA LYS A 35 9.65 1.43 -18.63
C LYS A 35 8.70 0.41 -19.26
N ARG A 36 9.11 -0.86 -19.31
CA ARG A 36 8.29 -1.94 -19.86
C ARG A 36 6.99 -2.13 -19.09
N VAL A 37 7.04 -2.08 -17.76
CA VAL A 37 5.83 -2.10 -16.89
C VAL A 37 4.89 -0.96 -17.26
N SER A 38 5.39 0.28 -17.38
CA SER A 38 4.58 1.44 -17.78
C SER A 38 3.92 1.25 -19.15
N ASP A 39 4.66 0.74 -20.14
CA ASP A 39 4.15 0.52 -21.48
C ASP A 39 3.07 -0.58 -21.52
N LEU A 40 3.29 -1.69 -20.80
CA LEU A 40 2.32 -2.79 -20.67
C LEU A 40 1.05 -2.36 -19.94
N VAL A 41 1.16 -1.55 -18.90
CA VAL A 41 0.00 -0.98 -18.19
C VAL A 41 -0.85 -0.12 -19.13
N LYS A 42 -0.20 0.72 -19.95
CA LYS A 42 -0.92 1.52 -20.95
C LYS A 42 -1.66 0.64 -21.96
N MET A 43 -0.98 -0.36 -22.50
CA MET A 43 -1.59 -1.30 -23.44
C MET A 43 -2.79 -2.02 -22.83
N ALA A 44 -2.65 -2.54 -21.60
CA ALA A 44 -3.73 -3.22 -20.91
C ALA A 44 -4.95 -2.31 -20.69
N LEU A 45 -4.73 -1.04 -20.32
CA LEU A 45 -5.80 -0.06 -20.15
C LEU A 45 -6.47 0.32 -21.48
N GLU A 46 -5.71 0.47 -22.55
CA GLU A 46 -6.20 0.74 -23.90
C GLU A 46 -7.02 -0.44 -24.45
N GLU A 47 -6.67 -1.67 -24.06
CA GLU A 47 -7.42 -2.90 -24.38
C GLU A 47 -8.65 -3.10 -23.46
N GLY A 48 -8.88 -2.22 -22.49
CA GLY A 48 -10.05 -2.23 -21.61
C GLY A 48 -9.89 -3.07 -20.35
N THR A 49 -8.67 -3.49 -19.99
CA THR A 49 -8.40 -4.19 -18.72
C THR A 49 -8.78 -3.28 -17.54
N ASP A 50 -9.48 -3.83 -16.55
CA ASP A 50 -9.85 -3.08 -15.35
C ASP A 50 -8.57 -2.66 -14.59
N PRO A 51 -8.42 -1.35 -14.29
CA PRO A 51 -7.33 -0.87 -13.46
C PRO A 51 -7.15 -1.62 -12.13
N GLN A 52 -8.25 -2.11 -11.54
CA GLN A 52 -8.20 -2.90 -10.32
C GLN A 52 -7.53 -4.26 -10.54
N MET A 53 -7.79 -4.91 -11.67
CA MET A 53 -7.16 -6.18 -12.05
C MET A 53 -5.64 -6.00 -12.28
N ILE A 54 -5.22 -4.93 -12.97
CA ILE A 54 -3.79 -4.63 -13.13
C ILE A 54 -3.11 -4.46 -11.77
N LEU A 55 -3.81 -3.82 -10.83
CA LEU A 55 -3.28 -3.60 -9.49
C LEU A 55 -3.20 -4.91 -8.69
N GLU A 56 -4.31 -5.65 -8.59
CA GLU A 56 -4.42 -6.84 -7.72
C GLU A 56 -3.67 -8.03 -8.33
N ASP A 57 -4.00 -8.41 -9.56
CA ASP A 57 -3.45 -9.60 -10.21
C ASP A 57 -2.08 -9.35 -10.85
N GLY A 58 -1.77 -8.10 -11.21
CA GLY A 58 -0.47 -7.72 -11.77
C GLY A 58 0.54 -7.31 -10.69
N PHE A 59 0.29 -6.17 -10.05
CA PHE A 59 1.29 -5.57 -9.15
C PHE A 59 1.37 -6.27 -7.80
N LEU A 60 0.24 -6.54 -7.14
CA LEU A 60 0.24 -7.19 -5.83
C LEU A 60 0.77 -8.62 -5.93
N ALA A 61 0.24 -9.41 -6.87
CA ALA A 61 0.70 -10.77 -7.09
C ALA A 61 2.19 -10.83 -7.48
N GLY A 62 2.65 -9.89 -8.32
CA GLY A 62 4.06 -9.76 -8.68
C GLY A 62 4.97 -9.44 -7.49
N MET A 63 4.54 -8.51 -6.63
CA MET A 63 5.28 -8.13 -5.42
C MET A 63 5.34 -9.26 -4.38
N GLU A 64 4.27 -10.04 -4.24
CA GLU A 64 4.25 -11.21 -3.36
C GLU A 64 5.29 -12.25 -3.80
N GLN A 65 5.38 -12.53 -5.11
CA GLN A 65 6.42 -13.42 -5.64
C GLN A 65 7.84 -12.89 -5.40
N VAL A 66 8.04 -11.58 -5.46
CA VAL A 66 9.35 -10.96 -5.17
C VAL A 66 9.66 -11.04 -3.67
N ALA A 67 8.68 -10.80 -2.81
CA ALA A 67 8.83 -10.93 -1.36
C ALA A 67 9.17 -12.37 -0.96
N ASP A 68 8.56 -13.38 -1.59
CA ASP A 68 8.89 -14.78 -1.39
C ASP A 68 10.34 -15.10 -1.74
N LYS A 69 10.82 -14.58 -2.88
CA LYS A 69 12.22 -14.75 -3.30
C LYS A 69 13.19 -14.06 -2.34
N PHE A 70 12.83 -12.88 -1.85
CA PHE A 70 13.64 -12.17 -0.87
C PHE A 70 13.75 -12.95 0.46
N ARG A 71 12.63 -13.49 0.95
CA ARG A 71 12.62 -14.37 2.15
C ARG A 71 13.49 -15.62 1.98
N LYS A 72 13.62 -16.12 0.76
CA LYS A 72 14.47 -17.28 0.41
C LYS A 72 15.92 -16.90 0.08
N GLU A 73 16.26 -15.61 0.22
CA GLU A 73 17.58 -15.06 -0.14
C GLU A 73 17.98 -15.28 -1.62
N GLU A 74 16.98 -15.46 -2.50
CA GLU A 74 17.18 -15.64 -3.95
C GLU A 74 17.39 -14.31 -4.68
N VAL A 75 17.01 -13.18 -4.07
CA VAL A 75 17.21 -11.81 -4.57
C VAL A 75 17.72 -10.92 -3.45
N GLY A 76 18.57 -9.95 -3.80
CA GLY A 76 19.14 -9.02 -2.86
C GLY A 76 18.47 -7.65 -2.83
N VAL A 77 18.97 -6.75 -1.98
CA VAL A 77 18.44 -5.39 -1.85
C VAL A 77 18.47 -4.59 -3.16
N PRO A 78 19.50 -4.66 -4.02
CA PRO A 78 19.51 -3.94 -5.29
C PRO A 78 18.37 -4.33 -6.23
N GLU A 79 18.02 -5.62 -6.29
CA GLU A 79 16.90 -6.13 -7.07
C GLU A 79 15.57 -5.59 -6.52
N ILE A 80 15.38 -5.63 -5.19
CA ILE A 80 14.18 -5.07 -4.54
C ILE A 80 14.01 -3.59 -4.88
N LEU A 81 15.08 -2.79 -4.81
CA LEU A 81 15.04 -1.37 -5.18
C LEU A 81 14.62 -1.17 -6.65
N SER A 82 15.11 -2.01 -7.56
CA SER A 82 14.74 -1.96 -8.98
C SER A 82 13.27 -2.30 -9.20
N VAL A 83 12.77 -3.32 -8.52
CA VAL A 83 11.38 -3.74 -8.55
C VAL A 83 10.47 -2.66 -7.97
N THR A 84 10.82 -2.06 -6.84
CA THR A 84 10.05 -0.97 -6.23
C THR A 84 9.93 0.23 -7.16
N ARG A 85 11.01 0.65 -7.82
CA ARG A 85 10.98 1.71 -8.83
C ARG A 85 10.12 1.36 -10.05
N ALA A 86 10.11 0.08 -10.44
CA ALA A 86 9.25 -0.38 -11.54
C ALA A 86 7.77 -0.33 -11.14
N LEU A 87 7.45 -0.74 -9.91
CA LEU A 87 6.12 -0.64 -9.33
C LEU A 87 5.63 0.82 -9.26
N GLU A 88 6.44 1.73 -8.74
CA GLU A 88 6.10 3.16 -8.66
C GLU A 88 5.75 3.74 -10.04
N ARG A 89 6.51 3.40 -11.07
CA ARG A 89 6.23 3.82 -12.46
C ARG A 89 4.92 3.22 -12.97
N GLY A 90 4.67 1.94 -12.71
CA GLY A 90 3.44 1.27 -13.11
C GLY A 90 2.21 1.89 -12.45
N VAL A 91 2.26 2.12 -11.14
CA VAL A 91 1.17 2.75 -10.37
C VAL A 91 0.95 4.20 -10.81
N SER A 92 2.02 4.96 -11.07
CA SER A 92 1.90 6.32 -11.61
C SER A 92 1.18 6.34 -12.96
N THR A 93 1.51 5.39 -13.83
CA THR A 93 0.85 5.23 -15.13
C THR A 93 -0.62 4.89 -14.98
N LEU A 94 -0.94 3.92 -14.11
CA LEU A 94 -2.30 3.50 -13.80
C LEU A 94 -3.17 4.67 -13.31
N ARG A 95 -2.63 5.50 -12.40
CA ARG A 95 -3.31 6.70 -11.90
C ARG A 95 -3.56 7.73 -12.99
N HIS A 96 -2.57 7.97 -13.84
CA HIS A 96 -2.68 8.95 -14.92
C HIS A 96 -3.79 8.59 -15.91
N TYR A 97 -3.92 7.31 -16.26
CA TYR A 97 -4.98 6.80 -17.14
C TYR A 97 -6.35 6.68 -16.45
N SER A 98 -6.38 6.37 -15.17
CA SER A 98 -7.61 6.33 -14.37
C SER A 98 -8.15 7.73 -14.02
N GLY A 99 -7.44 8.79 -14.39
CA GLY A 99 -7.65 10.19 -14.01
C GLY A 99 -8.94 10.87 -14.50
N GLY A 100 -9.94 10.10 -14.92
CA GLY A 100 -11.27 10.64 -15.26
C GLY A 100 -12.36 10.43 -14.19
N ARG A 101 -12.14 9.57 -13.21
CA ARG A 101 -13.06 9.36 -12.07
C ARG A 101 -12.27 9.33 -10.78
N ALA A 102 -12.05 10.49 -10.18
CA ALA A 102 -11.62 10.58 -8.79
C ALA A 102 -12.66 9.85 -7.94
N LYS A 103 -12.43 8.56 -7.65
CA LYS A 103 -13.22 7.87 -6.62
C LYS A 103 -13.02 8.67 -5.34
N LYS A 104 -14.12 8.96 -4.65
CA LYS A 104 -14.09 9.72 -3.38
C LYS A 104 -13.10 9.05 -2.43
N GLU A 105 -12.16 9.83 -1.91
CA GLU A 105 -11.23 9.35 -0.88
C GLU A 105 -12.01 8.80 0.31
N ILE A 106 -11.66 7.59 0.76
CA ILE A 106 -12.35 6.91 1.86
C ILE A 106 -11.85 7.36 3.23
N GLY A 107 -10.71 8.05 3.27
CA GLY A 107 -10.13 8.60 4.50
C GLY A 107 -8.71 9.07 4.30
N THR A 108 -8.14 9.66 5.36
CA THR A 108 -6.77 10.19 5.38
C THR A 108 -5.91 9.42 6.38
N VAL A 109 -4.73 9.05 5.94
CA VAL A 109 -3.68 8.36 6.71
C VAL A 109 -2.43 9.22 6.67
N ILE A 110 -1.76 9.40 7.81
CA ILE A 110 -0.38 9.85 7.82
C ILE A 110 0.54 8.64 7.96
N ILE A 111 1.67 8.67 7.29
CA ILE A 111 2.69 7.62 7.37
C ILE A 111 4.07 8.24 7.47
N GLY A 112 4.94 7.66 8.29
CA GLY A 112 6.33 8.10 8.43
C GLY A 112 7.20 7.02 9.03
N THR A 113 8.50 7.11 8.76
CA THR A 113 9.51 6.32 9.46
C THR A 113 9.92 7.08 10.72
N VAL A 114 9.92 6.39 11.86
CA VAL A 114 10.16 7.01 13.17
C VAL A 114 11.57 7.60 13.28
N LYS A 115 11.77 8.42 14.30
CA LYS A 115 13.01 9.14 14.56
C LYS A 115 14.22 8.18 14.60
N GLY A 116 15.34 8.62 14.01
CA GLY A 116 16.59 7.85 13.96
C GLY A 116 16.60 6.73 12.93
N ASP A 117 15.51 6.49 12.21
CA ASP A 117 15.42 5.48 11.16
C ASP A 117 15.24 6.15 9.79
N LEU A 118 16.10 5.75 8.82
CA LEU A 118 16.12 6.29 7.45
C LEU A 118 15.55 5.32 6.41
N HIS A 119 15.05 4.16 6.84
CA HIS A 119 14.53 3.15 5.93
C HIS A 119 13.12 3.50 5.45
N ASP A 120 12.95 3.67 4.15
CA ASP A 120 11.71 4.14 3.54
C ASP A 120 11.03 3.15 2.57
N ILE A 121 11.72 2.09 2.14
CA ILE A 121 11.22 1.15 1.12
C ILE A 121 9.86 0.56 1.54
N GLY A 122 9.78 -0.02 2.74
CA GLY A 122 8.55 -0.61 3.26
C GLY A 122 7.42 0.42 3.40
N LYS A 123 7.74 1.60 3.93
CA LYS A 123 6.83 2.72 4.05
C LYS A 123 6.28 3.18 2.70
N ASN A 124 7.14 3.32 1.70
CA ASN A 124 6.75 3.74 0.36
C ASN A 124 5.83 2.70 -0.31
N LEU A 125 6.09 1.41 -0.08
CA LEU A 125 5.22 0.34 -0.57
C LEU A 125 3.83 0.40 0.09
N VAL A 126 3.77 0.57 1.42
CA VAL A 126 2.50 0.75 2.15
C VAL A 126 1.72 1.94 1.61
N LYS A 127 2.38 3.08 1.38
CA LYS A 127 1.78 4.27 0.79
C LYS A 127 1.11 3.95 -0.56
N ILE A 128 1.85 3.33 -1.49
CA ILE A 128 1.36 2.96 -2.81
C ILE A 128 0.12 2.06 -2.68
N MET A 129 0.18 1.03 -1.83
CA MET A 129 -0.92 0.10 -1.61
C MET A 129 -2.18 0.78 -1.03
N MET A 130 -2.01 1.70 -0.09
CA MET A 130 -3.12 2.47 0.48
C MET A 130 -3.75 3.42 -0.54
N GLU A 131 -2.92 4.15 -1.28
CA GLU A 131 -3.38 5.08 -2.32
C GLU A 131 -4.14 4.36 -3.44
N SER A 132 -3.76 3.13 -3.78
CA SER A 132 -4.47 2.29 -4.74
C SER A 132 -5.90 1.94 -4.29
N LYS A 133 -6.13 1.89 -2.98
CA LYS A 133 -7.46 1.67 -2.38
C LYS A 133 -8.24 2.97 -2.13
N ASN A 134 -7.86 4.07 -2.79
CA ASN A 134 -8.45 5.42 -2.63
C ASN A 134 -8.33 5.99 -1.21
N ILE A 135 -7.27 5.66 -0.49
CA ILE A 135 -6.91 6.26 0.77
C ILE A 135 -5.97 7.44 0.47
N ARG A 136 -6.28 8.61 1.01
CA ARG A 136 -5.35 9.74 0.96
C ARG A 136 -4.21 9.50 1.93
N VAL A 137 -2.97 9.41 1.44
CA VAL A 137 -1.79 9.20 2.27
C VAL A 137 -0.92 10.45 2.29
N ILE A 138 -0.64 10.94 3.49
CA ILE A 138 0.29 12.03 3.74
C ILE A 138 1.59 11.40 4.27
N ASP A 139 2.60 11.45 3.44
CA ASP A 139 3.92 10.88 3.72
C ASP A 139 4.81 11.91 4.41
N LEU A 140 5.17 11.65 5.65
CA LEU A 140 6.02 12.52 6.46
C LEU A 140 7.52 12.33 6.18
N GLY A 141 7.88 11.31 5.39
CA GLY A 141 9.26 10.95 5.11
C GLY A 141 9.87 10.03 6.16
N VAL A 142 11.15 10.23 6.43
CA VAL A 142 11.97 9.45 7.37
C VAL A 142 12.46 10.33 8.51
N ASP A 143 12.99 9.71 9.58
CA ASP A 143 13.48 10.42 10.77
C ASP A 143 12.45 11.40 11.35
N VAL A 144 11.20 10.95 11.44
CA VAL A 144 10.08 11.80 11.83
C VAL A 144 9.94 11.83 13.34
N SER A 145 9.98 13.03 13.94
CA SER A 145 9.80 13.20 15.37
C SER A 145 8.35 12.93 15.82
N PRO A 146 8.14 12.48 17.08
CA PRO A 146 6.80 12.29 17.67
C PRO A 146 5.89 13.52 17.51
N ARG A 147 6.43 14.69 17.78
CA ARG A 147 5.70 15.95 17.66
C ARG A 147 5.20 16.21 16.24
N ARG A 148 6.01 15.90 15.21
CA ARG A 148 5.62 16.09 13.82
C ARG A 148 4.49 15.15 13.41
N PHE A 149 4.51 13.90 13.88
CA PHE A 149 3.38 12.98 13.70
C PHE A 149 2.10 13.57 14.29
N LEU A 150 2.15 14.11 15.51
CA LEU A 150 1.01 14.72 16.17
C LEU A 150 0.47 15.92 15.38
N GLU A 151 1.33 16.88 15.05
CA GLU A 151 0.95 18.12 14.36
C GLU A 151 0.30 17.82 13.01
N GLU A 152 0.89 16.92 12.23
CA GLU A 152 0.37 16.55 10.91
C GLU A 152 -0.92 15.71 11.00
N ALA A 153 -1.03 14.81 11.98
CA ALA A 153 -2.26 14.03 12.18
C ALA A 153 -3.45 14.91 12.49
N VAL A 154 -3.26 15.88 13.38
CA VAL A 154 -4.31 16.84 13.77
C VAL A 154 -4.60 17.81 12.61
N GLY A 155 -3.57 18.39 11.99
CA GLY A 155 -3.72 19.38 10.93
C GLY A 155 -4.39 18.83 9.67
N SER A 156 -4.14 17.56 9.35
CA SER A 156 -4.72 16.90 8.19
C SER A 156 -6.05 16.20 8.46
N HIS A 157 -6.53 16.19 9.71
CA HIS A 157 -7.69 15.41 10.14
C HIS A 157 -7.57 13.91 9.80
N ALA A 158 -6.38 13.36 9.93
CA ALA A 158 -6.13 11.95 9.68
C ALA A 158 -6.96 11.06 10.61
N GLN A 159 -7.32 9.87 10.13
CA GLN A 159 -7.99 8.86 10.95
C GLN A 159 -7.02 7.77 11.41
N ILE A 160 -5.91 7.60 10.68
CA ILE A 160 -4.92 6.56 10.92
C ILE A 160 -3.53 7.21 10.97
N VAL A 161 -2.72 6.74 11.91
CA VAL A 161 -1.29 7.05 12.04
C VAL A 161 -0.51 5.76 11.80
N CYS A 162 0.27 5.71 10.70
CA CYS A 162 1.11 4.56 10.37
C CYS A 162 2.56 4.86 10.72
N LEU A 163 3.15 4.02 11.57
CA LEU A 163 4.53 4.11 11.99
C LEU A 163 5.34 2.99 11.36
N SER A 164 6.44 3.34 10.70
CA SER A 164 7.40 2.42 10.11
C SER A 164 8.73 2.50 10.84
N GLY A 165 9.39 1.37 11.02
CA GLY A 165 10.73 1.31 11.59
C GLY A 165 11.29 -0.10 11.56
N ILE A 166 12.59 -0.22 11.21
CA ILE A 166 13.28 -1.51 11.14
C ILE A 166 14.57 -1.55 11.97
N MET A 167 14.84 -0.50 12.74
CA MET A 167 15.97 -0.47 13.65
C MET A 167 15.61 -1.11 15.00
N PRO A 168 16.57 -1.68 15.74
CA PRO A 168 16.30 -2.28 17.05
C PRO A 168 15.61 -1.35 18.05
N HIS A 169 15.87 -0.04 17.97
CA HIS A 169 15.28 0.99 18.83
C HIS A 169 13.93 1.54 18.31
N SER A 170 13.51 1.15 17.10
CA SER A 170 12.24 1.67 16.52
C SER A 170 11.02 1.38 17.38
N GLU A 171 11.03 0.33 18.22
CA GLU A 171 9.95 0.06 19.18
C GLU A 171 9.77 1.22 20.19
N GLU A 172 10.89 1.70 20.73
CA GLU A 172 10.90 2.81 21.69
C GLU A 172 10.46 4.13 21.04
N ASP A 173 10.95 4.38 19.81
CA ASP A 173 10.59 5.57 19.05
C ASP A 173 9.12 5.57 18.62
N MET A 174 8.56 4.41 18.24
CA MET A 174 7.13 4.26 17.97
C MET A 174 6.28 4.50 19.22
N ARG A 175 6.72 3.98 20.37
CA ARG A 175 6.08 4.21 21.66
C ARG A 175 6.06 5.70 21.99
N ALA A 176 7.18 6.40 21.81
CA ALA A 176 7.25 7.85 22.05
C ALA A 176 6.26 8.64 21.19
N VAL A 177 5.97 8.16 19.95
CA VAL A 177 4.90 8.77 19.14
C VAL A 177 3.54 8.56 19.79
N VAL A 178 3.19 7.36 20.24
CA VAL A 178 1.89 7.08 20.88
C VAL A 178 1.74 7.90 22.17
N GLU A 179 2.79 7.95 23.00
CA GLU A 179 2.83 8.73 24.24
C GLU A 179 2.61 10.24 24.01
N GLU A 180 3.12 10.80 22.89
CA GLU A 180 2.89 12.21 22.54
C GLU A 180 1.39 12.50 22.33
N PHE A 181 0.63 11.57 21.72
CA PHE A 181 -0.82 11.69 21.57
C PHE A 181 -1.57 11.46 22.90
N GLU A 182 -1.06 10.56 23.77
CA GLU A 182 -1.61 10.34 25.10
C GLU A 182 -1.46 11.58 25.98
N MET A 183 -0.29 12.20 26.00
CA MET A 183 -0.03 13.44 26.74
C MET A 183 -0.95 14.59 26.31
N LYS A 184 -1.42 14.59 25.06
CA LYS A 184 -2.42 15.54 24.57
C LYS A 184 -3.86 15.12 24.82
N GLY A 185 -4.11 13.93 25.35
CA GLY A 185 -5.45 13.41 25.63
C GLY A 185 -6.26 13.10 24.37
N ILE A 186 -5.60 12.84 23.25
CA ILE A 186 -6.27 12.62 21.95
C ILE A 186 -5.91 11.27 21.29
N ARG A 187 -5.20 10.38 22.01
CA ARG A 187 -4.78 9.07 21.50
C ARG A 187 -5.95 8.29 20.89
N ASP A 188 -7.10 8.26 21.53
CA ASP A 188 -8.26 7.48 21.13
C ASP A 188 -8.98 8.03 19.87
N GLN A 189 -8.60 9.21 19.40
CA GLN A 189 -9.16 9.80 18.18
C GLN A 189 -8.54 9.19 16.92
N PHE A 190 -7.39 8.51 17.05
CA PHE A 190 -6.60 7.97 15.97
C PHE A 190 -6.45 6.46 16.08
N TYR A 191 -6.34 5.80 14.93
CA TYR A 191 -6.01 4.39 14.83
C TYR A 191 -4.54 4.22 14.48
N PHE A 192 -3.76 3.65 15.40
CA PHE A 192 -2.33 3.48 15.24
C PHE A 192 -2.02 2.12 14.61
N MET A 193 -1.34 2.16 13.47
CA MET A 193 -0.83 0.98 12.78
C MET A 193 0.69 1.00 12.79
N VAL A 194 1.31 -0.12 13.10
CA VAL A 194 2.76 -0.26 13.14
C VAL A 194 3.22 -1.42 12.26
N GLY A 195 4.36 -1.25 11.63
CA GLY A 195 5.01 -2.28 10.82
C GLY A 195 6.53 -2.10 10.80
N GLY A 196 7.23 -3.21 10.62
CA GLY A 196 8.69 -3.23 10.56
C GLY A 196 9.24 -4.64 10.72
N TYR A 197 10.42 -4.87 10.17
CA TYR A 197 11.01 -6.22 10.07
C TYR A 197 11.23 -6.93 11.43
N PHE A 198 11.58 -6.17 12.47
CA PHE A 198 11.84 -6.73 13.81
C PHE A 198 10.64 -6.61 14.75
N LEU A 199 9.50 -6.11 14.28
CA LEU A 199 8.31 -5.97 15.10
C LEU A 199 7.49 -7.26 15.12
N THR A 200 6.91 -7.52 16.27
CA THR A 200 5.96 -8.59 16.51
C THR A 200 4.62 -8.01 17.00
N GLU A 201 3.55 -8.78 16.90
CA GLU A 201 2.24 -8.36 17.45
C GLU A 201 2.30 -8.05 18.96
N ARG A 202 3.14 -8.76 19.71
CA ARG A 202 3.36 -8.52 21.14
C ARG A 202 3.99 -7.14 21.38
N GLN A 203 5.00 -6.79 20.61
CA GLN A 203 5.65 -5.49 20.71
C GLN A 203 4.72 -4.36 20.24
N ALA A 204 3.96 -4.56 19.18
CA ALA A 204 2.94 -3.60 18.75
C ALA A 204 1.93 -3.27 19.86
N LYS A 205 1.46 -4.29 20.60
CA LYS A 205 0.62 -4.10 21.79
C LYS A 205 1.34 -3.34 22.90
N ALA A 206 2.62 -3.62 23.13
CA ALA A 206 3.42 -2.93 24.14
C ALA A 206 3.70 -1.46 23.76
N ILE A 207 3.77 -1.13 22.49
CA ILE A 207 3.83 0.23 21.96
C ILE A 207 2.52 1.00 22.21
N GLY A 208 1.40 0.32 22.38
CA GLY A 208 0.06 0.91 22.44
C GLY A 208 -0.58 1.08 21.05
N ALA A 209 -0.11 0.34 20.05
CA ALA A 209 -0.71 0.35 18.72
C ALA A 209 -2.00 -0.49 18.65
N ASP A 210 -2.92 -0.08 17.79
CA ASP A 210 -4.20 -0.78 17.56
C ASP A 210 -4.04 -1.93 16.57
N CYS A 211 -3.00 -1.88 15.73
CA CYS A 211 -2.82 -2.83 14.64
C CYS A 211 -1.34 -3.04 14.31
N TYR A 212 -0.95 -4.29 14.23
CA TYR A 212 0.31 -4.73 13.64
C TYR A 212 0.08 -5.29 12.24
N THR A 213 1.02 -5.03 11.34
CA THR A 213 0.99 -5.56 9.97
C THR A 213 2.38 -6.01 9.54
N GLU A 214 2.43 -7.22 8.99
CA GLU A 214 3.69 -7.84 8.55
C GLU A 214 4.13 -7.35 7.18
N ASP A 215 3.17 -6.97 6.33
CA ASP A 215 3.40 -6.56 4.95
C ASP A 215 2.50 -5.39 4.52
N ALA A 216 2.84 -4.81 3.37
CA ALA A 216 2.17 -3.63 2.84
C ALA A 216 0.72 -3.90 2.38
N CYS A 217 0.45 -5.09 1.83
CA CYS A 217 -0.88 -5.48 1.36
C CYS A 217 -1.84 -5.59 2.54
N ASN A 218 -1.43 -6.34 3.57
CA ASN A 218 -2.19 -6.52 4.81
C ASN A 218 -2.44 -5.17 5.50
N CYS A 219 -1.43 -4.28 5.49
CA CYS A 219 -1.55 -2.93 6.03
C CYS A 219 -2.65 -2.13 5.31
N ALA A 220 -2.61 -2.07 3.99
CA ALA A 220 -3.59 -1.35 3.19
C ALA A 220 -5.01 -1.93 3.33
N GLU A 221 -5.17 -3.26 3.43
CA GLU A 221 -6.45 -3.90 3.67
C GLU A 221 -7.04 -3.55 5.03
N LYS A 222 -6.23 -3.66 6.11
CA LYS A 222 -6.68 -3.33 7.46
C LYS A 222 -7.07 -1.86 7.58
N ALA A 223 -6.29 -0.94 6.99
CA ALA A 223 -6.60 0.48 6.91
C ALA A 223 -7.95 0.72 6.19
N CYS A 224 -8.14 0.11 5.03
CA CYS A 224 -9.37 0.21 4.25
C CYS A 224 -10.60 -0.30 5.05
N ARG A 225 -10.48 -1.45 5.73
CA ARG A 225 -11.54 -2.00 6.58
C ARG A 225 -11.89 -1.06 7.73
N TYR A 226 -10.90 -0.46 8.38
CA TYR A 226 -11.12 0.49 9.47
C TYR A 226 -11.86 1.74 8.98
N LEU A 227 -11.41 2.37 7.91
CA LEU A 227 -11.99 3.58 7.34
C LEU A 227 -13.45 3.36 6.90
N ASN A 228 -13.72 2.25 6.22
CA ASN A 228 -15.08 1.89 5.79
C ASN A 228 -16.05 1.64 6.97
N LYS A 229 -15.57 1.05 8.08
CA LYS A 229 -16.38 0.87 9.30
C LYS A 229 -16.71 2.21 9.96
N LYS A 230 -15.75 3.14 9.99
CA LYS A 230 -15.94 4.48 10.58
C LYS A 230 -16.93 5.32 9.77
N ASP A 231 -16.89 5.25 8.45
CA ASP A 231 -17.86 5.96 7.57
C ASP A 231 -19.28 5.43 7.74
N ARG A 232 -19.47 4.11 7.86
CA ARG A 232 -20.81 3.50 8.12
C ARG A 232 -21.38 3.94 9.45
N ARG A 233 -20.59 4.07 10.51
CA ARG A 233 -21.07 4.55 11.83
C ARG A 233 -21.50 6.02 11.78
N LYS A 234 -20.81 6.87 11.00
CA LYS A 234 -21.20 8.28 10.83
C LYS A 234 -22.49 8.47 10.03
N LYS A 235 -22.86 7.53 9.16
CA LYS A 235 -24.10 7.61 8.36
C LYS A 235 -25.34 7.09 9.10
N ASN A 236 -25.14 6.38 10.21
CA ASN A 236 -26.23 5.80 11.01
C ASN A 236 -26.54 6.63 12.28
N HIS A 237 -25.90 7.77 12.44
CA HIS A 237 -26.16 8.79 13.48
C HIS A 237 -26.45 10.14 12.81
#